data_0a2c5a43998ef6b6f3b19af1572754b0
#
_entry.id   0a2c5a43998ef6b6f3b19af1572754b0
#
_cell.length_a   1.000
_cell.length_b   1.000
_cell.length_c   1.000
_cell.angle_alpha   90.00
_cell.angle_beta   90.00
_cell.angle_gamma   90.00
#
_symmetry.space_group_name_H-M   'P 1'
#
loop_
_entity.id
_entity.type
_entity.pdbx_description
1 polymer ?
#
loop_
_entity_poly.entity_id
_entity_poly.type
_entity_poly.pdbx_seq_one_letter_code
_entity_poly.pdbx_strand_id
1 'polypeptide(L)'
;MKVLKIEPFSGISGDMFVAAGAPLAGAEEEVRSLPAALGLPGVSAEFGSVRRAGITCRTFTVREAGSEGGDPGLSPPRHHHHHRGLSEIAALIEGSSLPEEAKELASAIFRNLGEAEAAVHGVEIESIHFHEVGGVDAILDITAAALIFTRLRVE
;
A
#
# COMPACT_ATOMS: atom_id res chain seq x y z
N MET A 1 27.50 -2.02 2.18
CA MET A 1 26.40 -2.54 1.36
C MET A 1 25.36 -3.18 2.27
N LYS A 2 24.13 -2.72 2.24
CA LYS A 2 22.98 -3.31 2.96
C LYS A 2 22.05 -3.92 1.89
N VAL A 3 21.75 -5.20 2.00
CA VAL A 3 20.93 -5.94 1.04
C VAL A 3 19.65 -6.41 1.71
N LEU A 4 18.50 -6.18 1.08
CA LEU A 4 17.23 -6.79 1.43
C LEU A 4 16.98 -7.97 0.50
N LYS A 5 16.89 -9.17 1.08
CA LYS A 5 16.50 -10.37 0.32
C LYS A 5 15.06 -10.73 0.66
N ILE A 6 14.22 -10.83 -0.37
CA ILE A 6 12.82 -11.22 -0.26
C ILE A 6 12.66 -12.59 -0.90
N GLU A 7 12.14 -13.57 -0.16
CA GLU A 7 11.95 -14.95 -0.64
C GLU A 7 10.48 -15.38 -0.50
N PRO A 8 9.60 -14.93 -1.38
CA PRO A 8 8.17 -15.20 -1.29
C PRO A 8 7.81 -16.54 -1.94
N PHE A 9 8.12 -17.67 -1.29
CA PHE A 9 7.88 -19.02 -1.81
C PHE A 9 6.43 -19.31 -2.21
N SER A 10 5.47 -18.63 -1.57
CA SER A 10 4.04 -18.78 -1.83
C SER A 10 3.37 -17.48 -2.29
N GLY A 11 4.15 -16.52 -2.76
CA GLY A 11 3.70 -15.17 -3.06
C GLY A 11 3.77 -14.24 -1.85
N ILE A 12 3.62 -12.96 -2.11
CA ILE A 12 3.60 -11.90 -1.11
C ILE A 12 2.58 -10.83 -1.56
N SER A 13 1.72 -10.41 -0.66
CA SER A 13 0.85 -9.25 -0.86
C SER A 13 1.48 -7.99 -0.26
N GLY A 14 0.93 -6.82 -0.59
CA GLY A 14 1.43 -5.54 -0.09
C GLY A 14 1.39 -5.46 1.44
N ASP A 15 0.27 -5.83 2.04
CA ASP A 15 0.09 -5.89 3.50
C ASP A 15 1.11 -6.82 4.19
N MET A 16 1.44 -7.98 3.58
CA MET A 16 2.48 -8.87 4.08
C MET A 16 3.86 -8.22 4.04
N PHE A 17 4.18 -7.53 2.93
CA PHE A 17 5.44 -6.80 2.81
C PHE A 17 5.54 -5.70 3.85
N VAL A 18 4.48 -4.90 4.02
CA VAL A 18 4.44 -3.81 5.00
C VAL A 18 4.56 -4.35 6.42
N ALA A 19 3.81 -5.42 6.76
CA ALA A 19 3.86 -6.04 8.09
C ALA A 19 5.26 -6.54 8.46
N ALA A 20 6.01 -7.05 7.50
CA ALA A 20 7.37 -7.55 7.71
C ALA A 20 8.44 -6.44 7.63
N GLY A 21 8.30 -5.52 6.69
CA GLY A 21 9.31 -4.51 6.36
C GLY A 21 9.31 -3.31 7.29
N ALA A 22 8.15 -2.83 7.74
CA ALA A 22 8.06 -1.64 8.58
C ALA A 22 8.84 -1.76 9.90
N PRO A 23 8.78 -2.89 10.66
CA PRO A 23 9.60 -3.07 11.84
C PRO A 23 11.11 -3.08 11.54
N LEU A 24 11.51 -3.71 10.43
CA LEU A 24 12.92 -3.76 10.02
C LEU A 24 13.46 -2.38 9.66
N ALA A 25 12.61 -1.52 9.12
CA ALA A 25 12.93 -0.14 8.75
C ALA A 25 12.82 0.83 9.95
N GLY A 26 12.24 0.41 11.08
CA GLY A 26 11.88 1.29 12.19
C GLY A 26 10.79 2.32 11.82
N ALA A 27 9.94 1.99 10.85
CA ALA A 27 8.99 2.90 10.22
C ALA A 27 7.52 2.65 10.62
N GLU A 28 7.25 1.83 11.65
CA GLU A 28 5.86 1.46 11.99
C GLU A 28 4.96 2.67 12.29
N GLU A 29 5.45 3.65 13.05
CA GLU A 29 4.67 4.84 13.38
C GLU A 29 4.45 5.75 12.17
N GLU A 30 5.44 5.86 11.30
CA GLU A 30 5.30 6.60 10.05
C GLU A 30 4.26 5.93 9.14
N VAL A 31 4.29 4.61 9.04
CA VAL A 31 3.29 3.83 8.27
C VAL A 31 1.88 3.96 8.87
N ARG A 32 1.74 3.95 10.22
CA ARG A 32 0.44 4.22 10.87
C ARG A 32 -0.12 5.60 10.52
N SER A 33 0.76 6.57 10.33
CA SER A 33 0.40 7.96 10.04
C SER A 33 0.09 8.21 8.57
N LEU A 34 0.37 7.26 7.67
CA LEU A 34 0.19 7.42 6.21
C LEU A 34 -1.22 7.88 5.81
N PRO A 35 -2.32 7.36 6.38
CA PRO A 35 -3.65 7.85 6.02
C PRO A 35 -3.79 9.35 6.23
N ALA A 36 -3.30 9.88 7.35
CA ALA A 36 -3.32 11.31 7.64
C ALA A 36 -2.35 12.08 6.74
N ALA A 37 -1.14 11.53 6.49
CA ALA A 37 -0.14 12.14 5.63
C ALA A 37 -0.60 12.29 4.18
N LEU A 38 -1.41 11.36 3.69
CA LEU A 38 -2.02 11.34 2.35
C LEU A 38 -3.37 12.09 2.30
N GLY A 39 -3.85 12.64 3.41
CA GLY A 39 -5.14 13.33 3.45
C GLY A 39 -6.34 12.41 3.20
N LEU A 40 -6.29 11.17 3.68
CA LEU A 40 -7.36 10.17 3.54
C LEU A 40 -8.23 10.14 4.82
N PRO A 41 -9.28 10.96 4.91
CA PRO A 41 -10.12 11.00 6.11
C PRO A 41 -10.90 9.69 6.27
N GLY A 42 -11.08 9.26 7.52
CA GLY A 42 -11.81 8.03 7.82
C GLY A 42 -11.06 6.74 7.52
N VAL A 43 -9.79 6.83 7.15
CA VAL A 43 -8.91 5.65 6.94
C VAL A 43 -7.98 5.50 8.12
N SER A 44 -7.76 4.26 8.56
CA SER A 44 -6.76 3.91 9.57
C SER A 44 -5.86 2.79 9.08
N ALA A 45 -4.63 2.79 9.55
CA ALA A 45 -3.60 1.79 9.27
C ALA A 45 -3.12 1.18 10.59
N GLU A 46 -3.24 -0.13 10.74
CA GLU A 46 -3.01 -0.81 12.01
C GLU A 46 -2.04 -1.99 11.85
N PHE A 47 -1.10 -2.10 12.79
CA PHE A 47 -0.28 -3.30 12.95
C PHE A 47 -0.85 -4.16 14.07
N GLY A 48 -0.91 -5.45 13.79
CA GLY A 48 -1.39 -6.45 14.74
C GLY A 48 -0.51 -7.69 14.74
N SER A 49 -1.01 -8.74 15.38
CA SER A 49 -0.41 -10.06 15.33
C SER A 49 -1.50 -11.13 15.28
N VAL A 50 -1.21 -12.22 14.57
CA VAL A 50 -2.07 -13.39 14.49
C VAL A 50 -1.24 -14.65 14.67
N ARG A 51 -1.82 -15.67 15.26
CA ARG A 51 -1.17 -16.98 15.38
C ARG A 51 -1.71 -17.92 14.29
N ARG A 52 -0.82 -18.38 13.40
CA ARG A 52 -1.16 -19.33 12.35
C ARG A 52 -0.23 -20.53 12.44
N ALA A 53 -0.80 -21.73 12.47
CA ALA A 53 -0.06 -23.00 12.57
C ALA A 53 1.04 -22.99 13.68
N GLY A 54 0.75 -22.36 14.83
CA GLY A 54 1.70 -22.28 15.94
C GLY A 54 2.73 -21.15 15.84
N ILE A 55 2.82 -20.44 14.72
CA ILE A 55 3.75 -19.34 14.50
C ILE A 55 3.02 -18.02 14.72
N THR A 56 3.62 -17.10 15.47
CA THR A 56 3.12 -15.72 15.61
C THR A 56 3.59 -14.90 14.42
N CYS A 57 2.63 -14.41 13.65
CA CYS A 57 2.87 -13.57 12.46
C CYS A 57 2.41 -12.14 12.76
N ARG A 58 3.12 -11.17 12.20
CA ARG A 58 2.64 -9.78 12.18
C ARG A 58 1.63 -9.59 11.06
N THR A 59 0.71 -8.65 11.27
CA THR A 59 -0.28 -8.23 10.28
C THR A 59 -0.23 -6.71 10.13
N PHE A 60 -0.55 -6.25 8.95
CA PHE A 60 -0.88 -4.87 8.64
C PHE A 60 -2.29 -4.87 8.07
N THR A 61 -3.12 -3.92 8.46
CA THR A 61 -4.52 -3.86 8.04
C THR A 61 -4.92 -2.41 7.83
N VAL A 62 -5.52 -2.14 6.69
CA VAL A 62 -6.15 -0.86 6.37
C VAL A 62 -7.65 -0.97 6.64
N ARG A 63 -8.24 0.03 7.28
CA ARG A 63 -9.67 0.11 7.55
C ARG A 63 -10.22 1.44 7.09
N GLU A 64 -11.37 1.41 6.44
CA GLU A 64 -12.15 2.61 6.09
C GLU A 64 -13.36 2.73 7.01
N ALA A 65 -13.65 3.95 7.49
CA ALA A 65 -14.84 4.21 8.30
C ALA A 65 -16.10 3.93 7.48
N GLY A 66 -17.01 3.10 8.00
CA GLY A 66 -18.22 2.67 7.31
C GLY A 66 -18.10 1.32 6.59
N SER A 67 -16.90 0.74 6.48
CA SER A 67 -16.73 -0.66 6.12
C SER A 67 -16.91 -1.54 7.36
N GLU A 68 -18.14 -1.64 7.87
CA GLU A 68 -18.41 -2.54 8.99
C GLU A 68 -18.13 -3.98 8.58
N GLY A 69 -17.36 -4.64 9.43
CA GLY A 69 -16.81 -5.95 9.27
C GLY A 69 -17.79 -7.00 8.79
N GLY A 70 -17.51 -7.53 7.61
CA GLY A 70 -17.98 -8.87 7.28
C GLY A 70 -17.30 -9.86 8.24
N ASP A 71 -18.08 -10.81 8.74
CA ASP A 71 -17.61 -11.94 9.54
C ASP A 71 -16.37 -12.57 8.86
N PRO A 72 -15.23 -12.79 9.55
CA PRO A 72 -13.99 -13.29 8.96
C PRO A 72 -14.09 -14.65 8.24
N GLY A 73 -15.26 -15.20 8.08
CA GLY A 73 -15.48 -16.55 7.55
C GLY A 73 -16.33 -16.68 6.30
N LEU A 74 -17.10 -15.70 5.84
CA LEU A 74 -18.17 -15.97 4.87
C LEU A 74 -18.42 -14.97 3.74
N SER A 75 -17.75 -13.82 3.68
CA SER A 75 -17.84 -12.92 2.54
C SER A 75 -16.61 -12.04 2.46
N PRO A 76 -16.01 -11.82 1.27
CA PRO A 76 -14.98 -10.81 1.13
C PRO A 76 -15.60 -9.46 1.49
N PRO A 77 -14.85 -8.58 2.20
CA PRO A 77 -15.33 -7.24 2.51
C PRO A 77 -15.71 -6.54 1.21
N ARG A 78 -16.88 -5.91 1.17
CA ARG A 78 -17.26 -5.05 0.05
C ARG A 78 -16.44 -3.77 0.17
N HIS A 79 -15.26 -3.77 -0.42
CA HIS A 79 -14.51 -2.55 -0.61
C HIS A 79 -15.29 -1.67 -1.58
N HIS A 80 -15.68 -0.47 -1.16
CA HIS A 80 -16.11 0.55 -2.08
C HIS A 80 -14.86 0.97 -2.86
N HIS A 81 -14.63 0.31 -4.00
CA HIS A 81 -13.55 0.67 -4.90
C HIS A 81 -13.83 2.06 -5.46
N HIS A 82 -13.23 3.07 -4.86
CA HIS A 82 -13.07 4.35 -5.54
C HIS A 82 -12.07 4.12 -6.66
N HIS A 83 -12.58 4.04 -7.89
CA HIS A 83 -11.75 3.94 -9.11
C HIS A 83 -11.00 5.25 -9.32
N ARG A 84 -9.85 5.39 -8.66
CA ARG A 84 -9.00 6.57 -8.84
C ARG A 84 -8.15 6.42 -10.08
N GLY A 85 -8.04 7.52 -10.84
CA GLY A 85 -7.10 7.62 -11.95
C GLY A 85 -5.67 7.86 -11.45
N LEU A 86 -4.69 7.63 -12.34
CA LEU A 86 -3.27 7.84 -12.04
C LEU A 86 -3.00 9.29 -11.56
N SER A 87 -3.61 10.28 -12.22
CA SER A 87 -3.45 11.70 -11.87
C SER A 87 -3.95 12.04 -10.46
N GLU A 88 -5.04 11.42 -10.03
CA GLU A 88 -5.60 11.61 -8.69
C GLU A 88 -4.67 11.02 -7.62
N ILE A 89 -4.16 9.80 -7.86
CA ILE A 89 -3.20 9.15 -6.96
C ILE A 89 -1.90 9.95 -6.90
N ALA A 90 -1.38 10.41 -8.04
CA ALA A 90 -0.19 11.25 -8.09
C ALA A 90 -0.37 12.54 -7.27
N ALA A 91 -1.54 13.19 -7.37
CA ALA A 91 -1.84 14.40 -6.58
C ALA A 91 -1.88 14.11 -5.07
N LEU A 92 -2.42 12.96 -4.64
CA LEU A 92 -2.41 12.55 -3.23
C LEU A 92 -0.98 12.35 -2.70
N ILE A 93 -0.13 11.69 -3.48
CA ILE A 93 1.27 11.43 -3.11
C ILE A 93 2.05 12.76 -3.05
N GLU A 94 1.93 13.58 -4.07
CA GLU A 94 2.63 14.88 -4.17
C GLU A 94 2.22 15.83 -3.03
N GLY A 95 0.93 15.92 -2.74
CA GLY A 95 0.39 16.75 -1.66
C GLY A 95 0.67 16.22 -0.25
N SER A 96 1.25 15.02 -0.12
CA SER A 96 1.49 14.38 1.17
C SER A 96 2.70 14.98 1.91
N SER A 97 2.80 14.69 3.21
CA SER A 97 3.96 15.02 4.04
C SER A 97 5.06 13.94 4.03
N LEU A 98 5.05 13.03 3.06
CA LEU A 98 6.07 12.00 2.91
C LEU A 98 7.45 12.59 2.53
N PRO A 99 8.55 11.90 2.88
CA PRO A 99 9.87 12.25 2.35
C PRO A 99 9.88 12.22 0.82
N GLU A 100 10.61 13.14 0.18
CA GLU A 100 10.62 13.29 -1.27
C GLU A 100 11.02 12.00 -2.00
N GLU A 101 12.06 11.32 -1.51
CA GLU A 101 12.51 10.02 -2.05
C GLU A 101 11.39 8.96 -2.02
N ALA A 102 10.53 8.98 -0.98
CA ALA A 102 9.41 8.06 -0.89
C ALA A 102 8.28 8.44 -1.86
N LYS A 103 8.02 9.73 -2.07
CA LYS A 103 7.08 10.23 -3.08
C LYS A 103 7.51 9.83 -4.48
N GLU A 104 8.78 10.08 -4.83
CA GLU A 104 9.35 9.72 -6.13
C GLU A 104 9.20 8.23 -6.40
N LEU A 105 9.56 7.38 -5.42
CA LEU A 105 9.47 5.93 -5.56
C LEU A 105 8.02 5.46 -5.69
N ALA A 106 7.11 5.94 -4.85
CA ALA A 106 5.69 5.58 -4.91
C ALA A 106 5.08 6.01 -6.26
N SER A 107 5.36 7.22 -6.71
CA SER A 107 4.90 7.73 -8.01
C SER A 107 5.44 6.92 -9.18
N ALA A 108 6.71 6.48 -9.13
CA ALA A 108 7.29 5.62 -10.14
C ALA A 108 6.60 4.24 -10.19
N ILE A 109 6.27 3.66 -9.03
CA ILE A 109 5.54 2.38 -8.96
C ILE A 109 4.16 2.54 -9.59
N PHE A 110 3.39 3.58 -9.22
CA PHE A 110 2.07 3.82 -9.80
C PHE A 110 2.12 4.11 -11.30
N ARG A 111 3.14 4.82 -11.77
CA ARG A 111 3.34 5.04 -13.20
C ARG A 111 3.55 3.72 -13.96
N ASN A 112 4.44 2.86 -13.47
CA ASN A 112 4.69 1.55 -14.07
C ASN A 112 3.42 0.68 -14.11
N LEU A 113 2.61 0.71 -13.04
CA LEU A 113 1.33 0.02 -13.00
C LEU A 113 0.34 0.64 -14.01
N GLY A 114 0.30 1.97 -14.10
CA GLY A 114 -0.53 2.69 -15.06
C GLY A 114 -0.16 2.39 -16.51
N GLU A 115 1.12 2.33 -16.84
CA GLU A 115 1.61 1.95 -18.17
C GLU A 115 1.19 0.51 -18.54
N ALA A 116 1.30 -0.41 -17.57
CA ALA A 116 0.89 -1.79 -17.80
C ALA A 116 -0.63 -1.91 -18.00
N GLU A 117 -1.43 -1.22 -17.19
CA GLU A 117 -2.89 -1.20 -17.30
C GLU A 117 -3.35 -0.57 -18.62
N ALA A 118 -2.75 0.57 -19.00
CA ALA A 118 -3.02 1.25 -20.26
C ALA A 118 -2.71 0.36 -21.47
N ALA A 119 -1.60 -0.37 -21.41
CA ALA A 119 -1.24 -1.31 -22.47
C ALA A 119 -2.22 -2.49 -22.61
N VAL A 120 -2.73 -3.01 -21.48
CA VAL A 120 -3.72 -4.11 -21.48
C VAL A 120 -5.07 -3.63 -22.04
N HIS A 121 -5.48 -2.43 -21.69
CA HIS A 121 -6.78 -1.86 -22.13
C HIS A 121 -6.72 -1.15 -23.50
N GLY A 122 -5.50 -0.91 -24.03
CA GLY A 122 -5.34 -0.21 -25.32
C GLY A 122 -5.76 1.26 -25.27
N VAL A 123 -5.53 1.92 -24.14
CA VAL A 123 -5.89 3.32 -23.91
C VAL A 123 -4.65 4.15 -23.54
N GLU A 124 -4.77 5.49 -23.61
CA GLU A 124 -3.72 6.38 -23.12
C GLU A 124 -3.64 6.33 -21.59
N ILE A 125 -2.43 6.47 -21.03
CA ILE A 125 -2.18 6.35 -19.60
C ILE A 125 -2.99 7.36 -18.77
N GLU A 126 -3.25 8.54 -19.31
CA GLU A 126 -4.05 9.60 -18.67
C GLU A 126 -5.54 9.23 -18.52
N SER A 127 -5.98 8.25 -19.29
CA SER A 127 -7.38 7.81 -19.31
C SER A 127 -7.64 6.59 -18.45
N ILE A 128 -6.61 6.02 -17.82
CA ILE A 128 -6.80 4.83 -17.00
C ILE A 128 -7.52 5.16 -15.68
N HIS A 129 -8.37 4.23 -15.29
CA HIS A 129 -8.91 4.13 -13.95
C HIS A 129 -8.52 2.76 -13.40
N PHE A 130 -7.76 2.75 -12.32
CA PHE A 130 -7.36 1.49 -11.70
C PHE A 130 -8.57 0.78 -11.11
N HIS A 131 -8.78 -0.48 -11.48
CA HIS A 131 -9.89 -1.28 -10.97
C HIS A 131 -9.63 -1.80 -9.55
N GLU A 132 -8.42 -2.28 -9.29
CA GLU A 132 -8.03 -2.83 -7.98
C GLU A 132 -7.00 -1.93 -7.28
N VAL A 133 -5.98 -1.48 -8.01
CA VAL A 133 -4.84 -0.72 -7.47
C VAL A 133 -5.21 0.73 -7.11
N GLY A 134 -6.38 1.22 -7.53
CA GLY A 134 -6.93 2.53 -7.14
C GLY A 134 -7.60 2.54 -5.76
N GLY A 135 -7.72 1.40 -5.10
CA GLY A 135 -8.25 1.27 -3.75
C GLY A 135 -7.32 1.87 -2.69
N VAL A 136 -7.89 2.26 -1.58
CA VAL A 136 -7.15 2.89 -0.47
C VAL A 136 -6.09 1.96 0.12
N ASP A 137 -6.39 0.68 0.20
CA ASP A 137 -5.46 -0.36 0.65
C ASP A 137 -4.21 -0.45 -0.23
N ALA A 138 -4.38 -0.51 -1.55
CA ALA A 138 -3.26 -0.54 -2.49
C ALA A 138 -2.43 0.75 -2.45
N ILE A 139 -3.09 1.92 -2.31
CA ILE A 139 -2.38 3.19 -2.17
C ILE A 139 -1.51 3.19 -0.91
N LEU A 140 -2.05 2.72 0.21
CA LEU A 140 -1.30 2.64 1.46
C LEU A 140 -0.19 1.60 1.41
N ASP A 141 -0.43 0.43 0.82
CA ASP A 141 0.57 -0.61 0.67
C ASP A 141 1.78 -0.14 -0.17
N ILE A 142 1.52 0.51 -1.30
CA ILE A 142 2.57 1.01 -2.20
C ILE A 142 3.33 2.17 -1.56
N THR A 143 2.65 3.13 -0.96
CA THR A 143 3.31 4.26 -0.30
C THR A 143 4.08 3.83 0.95
N ALA A 144 3.55 2.86 1.72
CA ALA A 144 4.28 2.25 2.83
C ALA A 144 5.52 1.50 2.35
N ALA A 145 5.41 0.73 1.26
CA ALA A 145 6.56 0.04 0.69
C ALA A 145 7.65 1.02 0.25
N ALA A 146 7.29 2.10 -0.44
CA ALA A 146 8.23 3.16 -0.83
C ALA A 146 8.92 3.78 0.38
N LEU A 147 8.18 4.11 1.43
CA LEU A 147 8.73 4.63 2.68
C LEU A 147 9.68 3.64 3.36
N ILE A 148 9.31 2.36 3.40
CA ILE A 148 10.14 1.29 3.97
C ILE A 148 11.47 1.18 3.21
N PHE A 149 11.46 1.14 1.88
CA PHE A 149 12.67 1.09 1.07
C PHE A 149 13.58 2.31 1.31
N THR A 150 13.00 3.50 1.35
CA THR A 150 13.73 4.75 1.66
C THR A 150 14.39 4.68 3.04
N ARG A 151 13.69 4.16 4.07
CA ARG A 151 14.22 4.03 5.43
C ARG A 151 15.27 2.94 5.57
N LEU A 152 15.12 1.83 4.86
CA LEU A 152 16.10 0.73 4.88
C LEU A 152 17.42 1.12 4.22
N ARG A 153 17.43 2.04 3.27
CA ARG A 153 18.62 2.45 2.50
C ARG A 153 19.38 1.23 1.95
N VAL A 154 18.64 0.36 1.28
CA VAL A 154 19.23 -0.79 0.59
C VAL A 154 19.79 -0.36 -0.77
N GLU A 155 20.89 -1.00 -1.19
CA GLU A 155 21.59 -0.75 -2.45
C GLU A 155 21.36 -1.90 -3.43
#